data_9b29ee48ce86eed86462b220372ba9af
#
_entry.id   9b29ee48ce86eed86462b220372ba9af
#
_cell.length_a   1.000
_cell.length_b   1.000
_cell.length_c   1.000
_cell.angle_alpha   90.00
_cell.angle_beta   90.00
_cell.angle_gamma   90.00
#
_symmetry.space_group_name_H-M   'P 1'
#
loop_
_entity.id
_entity.type
_entity.pdbx_description
1 polymer ?
#
loop_
_entity_poly.entity_id
_entity_poly.type
_entity_poly.pdbx_seq_one_letter_code
_entity_poly.pdbx_strand_id
1 'polypeptide(L)'
;MDNRDYAWLPSLRPAGSDEKQACSECHFRGKAGSGPILPVDEWLEDAHSQSAVNPRFLTMHSGTDISGRRSPATRFRRTDSGLAALPPDPEEPYYGPGYRLDNPDHTGDCGACHVPAAAVNAPYNTDPYWVQGVEAEGIPSDFCHKIWDVRLDAATGLPFPEKAGVLSYEFRRPFKGHQFFAGPLDDIAPGEDTYSKLQKSSQFCAPCHFGVFWGTVVYDSYGEWLRSPYSAEGNGKTCQDCHMPGSGAELFARAEKGGLKRDPKTIVSHRMPGARDLDLLRNAVSLSLEAEPAPEGIRVRTKIVNDRTGHHVPTDSPLRHLILVVRAYGGGAGELSLKAGPVLPEWCGSGNPADGNYAGLPGKVFVKMLEEMWTGVSPTAAYWNPTRIVMDTRLEAYQTDSGEFLFTAPGSGDVRIEAVLLYRRAYKKLMELKGWNEPDIVMESAAVTLNFNFGVRHPN
;
A
#
# COMPACT_ATOMS: atom_id res chain seq x y z
N MET A 1 24.36 21.62 -4.03
CA MET A 1 24.03 22.87 -3.32
C MET A 1 22.58 22.75 -2.90
N ASP A 2 22.30 22.87 -1.60
CA ASP A 2 20.96 22.68 -1.04
C ASP A 2 20.59 23.90 -0.19
N ASN A 3 19.66 24.73 -0.70
CA ASN A 3 19.15 25.90 -0.01
C ASN A 3 18.00 25.50 0.94
N ARG A 4 18.23 25.59 2.24
CA ARG A 4 17.22 25.24 3.25
C ARG A 4 16.03 26.19 3.31
N ASP A 5 16.20 27.42 2.85
CA ASP A 5 15.16 28.45 2.77
C ASP A 5 14.41 28.40 1.43
N TYR A 6 14.56 27.31 0.68
CA TYR A 6 13.88 27.11 -0.59
C TYR A 6 12.37 27.04 -0.39
N ALA A 7 11.63 27.88 -1.09
CA ALA A 7 10.18 27.82 -1.14
C ALA A 7 9.75 26.83 -2.22
N TRP A 8 9.06 25.78 -1.83
CA TRP A 8 8.56 24.76 -2.74
C TRP A 8 7.55 25.35 -3.74
N LEU A 9 7.66 24.95 -4.99
CA LEU A 9 6.68 25.30 -6.01
C LEU A 9 5.42 24.44 -5.85
N PRO A 10 4.22 25.05 -5.88
CA PRO A 10 2.99 24.27 -5.83
C PRO A 10 2.82 23.44 -7.12
N SER A 11 2.31 22.23 -6.97
CA SER A 11 1.91 21.41 -8.11
C SER A 11 0.71 22.02 -8.81
N LEU A 12 -0.28 22.51 -8.04
CA LEU A 12 -1.43 23.27 -8.54
C LEU A 12 -1.31 24.72 -8.13
N ARG A 13 -1.66 25.62 -9.05
CA ARG A 13 -1.78 27.05 -8.72
C ARG A 13 -2.91 27.24 -7.70
N PRO A 14 -2.62 27.82 -6.51
CA PRO A 14 -3.66 28.12 -5.54
C PRO A 14 -4.69 29.10 -6.10
N ALA A 15 -5.97 28.82 -5.86
CA ALA A 15 -7.06 29.67 -6.32
C ALA A 15 -6.94 31.08 -5.70
N GLY A 16 -6.95 32.11 -6.55
CA GLY A 16 -6.86 33.52 -6.11
C GLY A 16 -5.46 33.98 -5.69
N SER A 17 -4.42 33.15 -5.89
CA SER A 17 -3.04 33.56 -5.62
C SER A 17 -2.43 34.33 -6.80
N ASP A 18 -1.58 35.33 -6.48
CA ASP A 18 -0.74 36.03 -7.45
C ASP A 18 0.52 35.21 -7.81
N GLU A 19 0.62 33.97 -7.34
CA GLU A 19 1.75 33.09 -7.58
C GLU A 19 1.82 32.73 -9.05
N LYS A 20 2.91 33.16 -9.70
CA LYS A 20 3.07 33.05 -11.16
C LYS A 20 3.75 31.74 -11.58
N GLN A 21 4.21 30.94 -10.60
CA GLN A 21 4.95 29.70 -10.86
C GLN A 21 4.28 28.53 -10.13
N ALA A 22 3.75 27.61 -10.91
CA ALA A 22 3.23 26.32 -10.45
C ALA A 22 3.46 25.28 -11.54
N CYS A 23 3.66 24.03 -11.20
CA CYS A 23 3.85 22.95 -12.18
C CYS A 23 2.66 22.85 -13.16
N SER A 24 1.46 23.14 -12.67
CA SER A 24 0.22 23.16 -13.47
C SER A 24 0.19 24.20 -14.59
N GLU A 25 1.06 25.22 -14.57
CA GLU A 25 1.13 26.20 -15.66
C GLU A 25 1.56 25.59 -16.99
N CYS A 26 2.35 24.51 -16.94
CA CYS A 26 2.84 23.80 -18.12
C CYS A 26 2.37 22.34 -18.16
N HIS A 27 2.26 21.66 -17.03
CA HIS A 27 2.08 20.21 -16.91
C HIS A 27 0.66 19.77 -16.53
N PHE A 28 -0.34 20.64 -16.70
CA PHE A 28 -1.74 20.38 -16.36
C PHE A 28 -2.65 20.74 -17.51
N ARG A 29 -3.49 19.80 -17.93
CA ARG A 29 -4.54 20.02 -18.94
C ARG A 29 -5.73 20.79 -18.37
N GLY A 30 -6.07 20.54 -17.10
CA GLY A 30 -7.27 21.02 -16.43
C GLY A 30 -8.50 20.13 -16.67
N LYS A 31 -9.42 20.17 -15.70
CA LYS A 31 -10.64 19.34 -15.73
C LYS A 31 -11.54 19.56 -16.95
N ALA A 32 -11.50 20.75 -17.56
CA ALA A 32 -12.28 21.13 -18.76
C ALA A 32 -11.46 21.13 -20.05
N GLY A 33 -10.18 20.73 -20.00
CA GLY A 33 -9.28 20.83 -21.15
C GLY A 33 -9.52 19.73 -22.19
N SER A 34 -9.48 20.12 -23.45
CA SER A 34 -9.47 19.21 -24.61
C SER A 34 -8.03 18.98 -25.03
N GLY A 35 -7.30 18.10 -24.40
CA GLY A 35 -5.90 17.80 -24.74
C GLY A 35 -5.46 16.50 -24.07
N PRO A 36 -4.21 16.07 -24.29
CA PRO A 36 -3.69 14.89 -23.64
C PRO A 36 -3.65 15.08 -22.12
N ILE A 37 -3.78 13.98 -21.38
CA ILE A 37 -3.54 13.95 -19.94
C ILE A 37 -2.06 14.26 -19.72
N LEU A 38 -1.75 15.14 -18.76
CA LEU A 38 -0.41 15.59 -18.45
C LEU A 38 -0.01 15.14 -17.03
N PRO A 39 1.29 15.17 -16.67
CA PRO A 39 1.77 14.63 -15.39
C PRO A 39 1.05 15.13 -14.14
N VAL A 40 0.68 16.40 -14.06
CA VAL A 40 -0.06 16.94 -12.90
C VAL A 40 -1.51 16.44 -12.86
N ASP A 41 -2.15 16.21 -14.01
CA ASP A 41 -3.49 15.59 -14.06
C ASP A 41 -3.44 14.18 -13.45
N GLU A 42 -2.42 13.39 -13.79
CA GLU A 42 -2.22 12.03 -13.29
C GLU A 42 -1.85 12.02 -11.79
N TRP A 43 -0.92 12.89 -11.38
CA TRP A 43 -0.50 13.02 -9.99
C TRP A 43 -1.67 13.37 -9.05
N LEU A 44 -2.67 14.15 -9.50
CA LEU A 44 -3.85 14.46 -8.70
C LEU A 44 -4.71 13.24 -8.35
N GLU A 45 -4.63 12.17 -9.16
CA GLU A 45 -5.34 10.91 -8.93
C GLU A 45 -4.51 9.93 -8.08
N ASP A 46 -3.23 10.22 -7.85
CA ASP A 46 -2.29 9.38 -7.13
C ASP A 46 -2.40 9.51 -5.60
N ALA A 47 -1.99 8.46 -4.89
CA ALA A 47 -1.95 8.43 -3.43
C ALA A 47 -0.93 9.41 -2.84
N HIS A 48 0.15 9.73 -3.57
CA HIS A 48 1.18 10.67 -3.12
C HIS A 48 0.63 12.09 -2.98
N SER A 49 -0.21 12.55 -3.92
CA SER A 49 -0.86 13.87 -3.82
C SER A 49 -1.84 13.96 -2.64
N GLN A 50 -2.31 12.83 -2.14
CA GLN A 50 -3.27 12.73 -1.05
C GLN A 50 -2.64 12.38 0.30
N SER A 51 -1.32 12.21 0.38
CA SER A 51 -0.68 11.66 1.59
C SER A 51 -0.86 12.55 2.81
N ALA A 52 -0.81 13.87 2.68
CA ALA A 52 -1.01 14.83 3.77
C ALA A 52 -2.44 14.85 4.31
N VAL A 53 -3.44 14.55 3.48
CA VAL A 53 -4.87 14.60 3.83
C VAL A 53 -5.50 13.21 3.94
N ASN A 54 -4.70 12.15 3.85
CA ASN A 54 -5.18 10.78 3.92
C ASN A 54 -5.80 10.49 5.31
N PRO A 55 -7.12 10.23 5.39
CA PRO A 55 -7.78 10.06 6.68
C PRO A 55 -7.27 8.84 7.46
N ARG A 56 -6.82 7.78 6.77
CA ARG A 56 -6.22 6.63 7.46
C ARG A 56 -4.93 7.00 8.15
N PHE A 57 -4.05 7.73 7.46
CA PHE A 57 -2.82 8.22 8.05
C PHE A 57 -3.08 9.19 9.21
N LEU A 58 -3.90 10.22 8.99
CA LEU A 58 -4.15 11.25 10.00
C LEU A 58 -4.84 10.68 11.25
N THR A 59 -5.81 9.77 11.09
CA THR A 59 -6.48 9.14 12.26
C THR A 59 -5.57 8.20 13.02
N MET A 60 -4.62 7.53 12.35
CA MET A 60 -3.58 6.73 13.00
C MET A 60 -2.53 7.60 13.70
N HIS A 61 -2.17 8.74 13.13
CA HIS A 61 -1.24 9.69 13.77
C HIS A 61 -1.89 10.35 15.00
N SER A 62 -3.09 10.91 14.87
CA SER A 62 -3.76 11.68 15.93
C SER A 62 -4.43 10.84 17.03
N GLY A 63 -4.75 9.56 16.74
CA GLY A 63 -5.53 8.71 17.65
C GLY A 63 -7.03 8.99 17.62
N THR A 64 -7.53 9.53 16.49
CA THR A 64 -8.95 9.79 16.26
C THR A 64 -9.60 8.70 15.40
N ASP A 65 -10.91 8.70 15.33
CA ASP A 65 -11.67 8.12 14.23
C ASP A 65 -11.89 9.14 13.10
N ILE A 66 -12.58 8.71 12.03
CA ILE A 66 -12.88 9.58 10.88
C ILE A 66 -13.86 10.72 11.22
N SER A 67 -14.62 10.61 12.33
CA SER A 67 -15.52 11.64 12.83
C SER A 67 -14.83 12.64 13.77
N GLY A 68 -13.52 12.46 14.01
CA GLY A 68 -12.73 13.30 14.90
C GLY A 68 -12.84 12.93 16.39
N ARG A 69 -13.53 11.85 16.77
CA ARG A 69 -13.57 11.37 18.15
C ARG A 69 -12.22 10.77 18.49
N ARG A 70 -11.63 11.21 19.59
CA ARG A 70 -10.27 10.84 19.99
C ARG A 70 -10.29 9.83 21.14
N SER A 71 -9.46 8.80 21.04
CA SER A 71 -9.18 7.90 22.16
C SER A 71 -8.49 8.64 23.31
N PRO A 72 -8.65 8.18 24.57
CA PRO A 72 -7.87 8.65 25.69
C PRO A 72 -6.36 8.48 25.45
N ALA A 73 -5.55 9.32 26.10
CA ALA A 73 -4.09 9.17 26.07
C ALA A 73 -3.68 7.79 26.63
N THR A 74 -2.66 7.19 26.03
CA THR A 74 -2.16 5.90 26.47
C THR A 74 -1.64 5.97 27.90
N ARG A 75 -2.06 5.02 28.71
CA ARG A 75 -1.54 4.85 30.06
C ARG A 75 -0.29 3.98 30.03
N PHE A 76 0.66 4.29 30.91
CA PHE A 76 1.92 3.55 31.00
C PHE A 76 2.14 3.01 32.40
N ARG A 77 2.80 1.86 32.49
CA ARG A 77 3.39 1.34 33.71
C ARG A 77 4.91 1.41 33.66
N ARG A 78 5.52 1.62 34.81
CA ARG A 78 6.99 1.51 34.94
C ARG A 78 7.39 0.03 34.99
N THR A 79 8.41 -0.33 34.26
CA THR A 79 9.06 -1.65 34.22
C THR A 79 10.54 -1.47 34.44
N ASP A 80 11.29 -2.55 34.61
CA ASP A 80 12.76 -2.53 34.76
C ASP A 80 13.45 -2.00 33.47
N SER A 81 12.79 -2.16 32.30
CA SER A 81 13.29 -1.69 31.01
C SER A 81 12.75 -0.31 30.58
N GLY A 82 12.01 0.39 31.44
CA GLY A 82 11.43 1.71 31.13
C GLY A 82 9.90 1.73 31.26
N LEU A 83 9.25 2.54 30.41
CA LEU A 83 7.80 2.64 30.37
C LEU A 83 7.24 1.64 29.34
N ALA A 84 6.19 0.93 29.73
CA ALA A 84 5.43 0.05 28.83
C ALA A 84 3.97 0.48 28.79
N ALA A 85 3.41 0.55 27.57
CA ALA A 85 2.00 0.88 27.38
C ALA A 85 1.09 -0.16 28.04
N LEU A 86 -0.03 0.30 28.57
CA LEU A 86 -1.12 -0.53 29.05
C LEU A 86 -2.19 -0.65 27.96
N PRO A 87 -2.95 -1.76 27.94
CA PRO A 87 -4.12 -1.86 27.09
C PRO A 87 -5.10 -0.70 27.31
N PRO A 88 -5.93 -0.38 26.31
CA PRO A 88 -7.03 0.58 26.48
C PRO A 88 -7.88 0.23 27.69
N ASP A 89 -8.39 1.26 28.39
CA ASP A 89 -9.31 1.05 29.48
C ASP A 89 -10.66 0.59 28.96
N PRO A 90 -11.20 -0.55 29.39
CA PRO A 90 -12.49 -1.04 28.93
C PRO A 90 -13.67 -0.14 29.35
N GLU A 91 -13.49 0.71 30.37
CA GLU A 91 -14.52 1.65 30.83
C GLU A 91 -14.51 2.98 30.07
N GLU A 92 -13.49 3.22 29.24
CA GLU A 92 -13.34 4.45 28.47
C GLU A 92 -13.63 4.22 26.99
N PRO A 93 -14.21 5.20 26.28
CA PRO A 93 -14.44 5.06 24.85
C PRO A 93 -13.13 5.00 24.08
N TYR A 94 -12.98 3.96 23.23
CA TYR A 94 -11.76 3.73 22.46
C TYR A 94 -12.05 3.73 20.96
N TYR A 95 -11.32 4.57 20.20
CA TYR A 95 -11.45 4.78 18.75
C TYR A 95 -10.21 4.32 17.98
N GLY A 96 -9.50 3.35 18.54
CA GLY A 96 -8.30 2.77 17.96
C GLY A 96 -7.01 3.50 18.36
N PRO A 97 -5.85 2.90 18.04
CA PRO A 97 -4.53 3.41 18.41
C PRO A 97 -4.22 4.74 17.71
N GLY A 98 -3.26 5.47 18.26
CA GLY A 98 -2.73 6.70 17.68
C GLY A 98 -1.33 7.01 18.16
N TYR A 99 -0.44 7.40 17.23
CA TYR A 99 0.92 7.76 17.56
C TYR A 99 0.98 8.84 18.65
N ARG A 100 0.14 9.90 18.51
CA ARG A 100 0.05 11.03 19.46
C ARG A 100 -0.67 10.70 20.77
N LEU A 101 -1.24 9.52 20.92
CA LEU A 101 -1.74 9.02 22.19
C LEU A 101 -0.61 8.41 23.02
N ASP A 102 0.30 7.70 22.32
CA ASP A 102 1.48 7.06 22.91
C ASP A 102 2.62 8.07 23.13
N ASN A 103 2.72 9.09 22.27
CA ASN A 103 3.77 10.10 22.25
C ASN A 103 3.19 11.52 22.21
N PRO A 104 2.56 12.02 23.28
CA PRO A 104 1.85 13.31 23.27
C PRO A 104 2.77 14.51 23.03
N ASP A 105 4.04 14.43 23.42
CA ASP A 105 5.01 15.51 23.35
C ASP A 105 5.85 15.49 22.05
N HIS A 106 5.68 14.47 21.20
CA HIS A 106 6.48 14.28 20.00
C HIS A 106 5.61 14.05 18.77
N THR A 107 6.00 14.65 17.63
CA THR A 107 5.32 14.44 16.35
C THR A 107 5.85 13.22 15.58
N GLY A 108 7.01 12.69 15.98
CA GLY A 108 7.69 11.60 15.30
C GLY A 108 8.22 11.98 13.93
N ASP A 109 8.58 10.95 13.18
CA ASP A 109 9.14 11.07 11.83
C ASP A 109 8.13 10.70 10.72
N CYS A 110 6.86 10.51 11.07
CA CYS A 110 5.81 10.20 10.08
C CYS A 110 5.76 11.24 8.95
N GLY A 111 6.00 12.52 9.29
CA GLY A 111 6.08 13.61 8.32
C GLY A 111 7.19 13.44 7.28
N ALA A 112 8.27 12.73 7.61
CA ALA A 112 9.40 12.52 6.71
C ALA A 112 9.03 11.81 5.40
N CYS A 113 7.96 11.01 5.43
CA CYS A 113 7.42 10.31 4.25
C CYS A 113 6.07 10.88 3.79
N HIS A 114 5.20 11.33 4.71
CA HIS A 114 3.83 11.70 4.38
C HIS A 114 3.62 13.19 4.04
N VAL A 115 4.49 14.07 4.56
CA VAL A 115 4.51 15.51 4.26
C VAL A 115 5.96 15.98 4.09
N PRO A 116 6.71 15.35 3.15
CA PRO A 116 8.16 15.48 3.11
C PRO A 116 8.64 16.90 2.78
N ALA A 117 7.86 17.69 2.04
CA ALA A 117 8.18 19.08 1.75
C ALA A 117 8.28 19.93 3.03
N ALA A 118 7.37 19.70 3.99
CA ALA A 118 7.44 20.31 5.32
C ALA A 118 8.58 19.74 6.17
N ALA A 119 8.73 18.41 6.11
CA ALA A 119 9.62 17.68 7.01
C ALA A 119 11.10 17.79 6.66
N VAL A 120 11.46 18.19 5.45
CA VAL A 120 12.86 18.17 4.96
C VAL A 120 13.85 18.95 5.85
N ASN A 121 13.40 19.99 6.53
CA ASN A 121 14.22 20.79 7.44
C ASN A 121 13.97 20.46 8.93
N ALA A 122 12.90 19.73 9.25
CA ALA A 122 12.49 19.41 10.61
C ALA A 122 11.85 18.01 10.71
N PRO A 123 12.56 16.92 10.30
CA PRO A 123 11.96 15.59 10.09
C PRO A 123 11.32 14.96 11.34
N TYR A 124 11.76 15.32 12.54
CA TYR A 124 11.25 14.82 13.81
C TYR A 124 10.26 15.77 14.52
N ASN A 125 10.02 16.97 13.95
CA ASN A 125 9.18 18.01 14.56
C ASN A 125 8.08 18.51 13.65
N THR A 126 7.84 17.84 12.53
CA THR A 126 6.77 18.20 11.61
C THR A 126 5.51 17.44 11.97
N ASP A 127 4.49 18.16 12.43
CA ASP A 127 3.18 17.59 12.68
C ASP A 127 2.36 17.59 11.38
N PRO A 128 2.06 16.41 10.82
CA PRO A 128 1.33 16.31 9.55
C PRO A 128 -0.07 16.94 9.57
N TYR A 129 -0.64 17.12 10.76
CA TYR A 129 -1.97 17.67 10.92
C TYR A 129 -2.04 19.20 10.71
N TRP A 130 -0.90 19.89 10.85
CA TRP A 130 -0.84 21.35 10.79
C TRP A 130 -0.16 21.92 9.55
N VAL A 131 0.24 21.08 8.60
CA VAL A 131 0.83 21.54 7.34
C VAL A 131 -0.16 22.31 6.50
N GLN A 132 0.32 23.32 5.75
CA GLN A 132 -0.51 24.22 4.95
C GLN A 132 0.14 24.52 3.60
N GLY A 133 -0.65 25.07 2.68
CA GLY A 133 -0.15 25.49 1.36
C GLY A 133 0.43 24.31 0.57
N VAL A 134 1.56 24.49 -0.09
CA VAL A 134 2.24 23.46 -0.89
C VAL A 134 2.65 22.24 -0.06
N GLU A 135 2.95 22.43 1.21
CA GLU A 135 3.32 21.33 2.12
C GLU A 135 2.15 20.38 2.40
N ALA A 136 0.91 20.87 2.27
CA ALA A 136 -0.31 20.07 2.38
C ALA A 136 -0.70 19.34 1.08
N GLU A 137 0.03 19.54 -0.02
CA GLU A 137 -0.14 18.77 -1.26
C GLU A 137 0.37 17.31 -1.16
N GLY A 138 0.76 16.88 0.03
CA GLY A 138 1.34 15.55 0.25
C GLY A 138 2.78 15.48 -0.22
N ILE A 139 3.03 14.70 -1.27
CA ILE A 139 4.34 14.61 -1.93
C ILE A 139 4.25 15.41 -3.24
N PRO A 140 4.58 16.72 -3.22
CA PRO A 140 4.42 17.57 -4.39
C PRO A 140 5.45 17.26 -5.48
N SER A 141 5.10 17.60 -6.72
CA SER A 141 5.97 17.36 -7.89
C SER A 141 7.36 17.98 -7.70
N ASP A 142 7.42 19.20 -7.16
CA ASP A 142 8.70 19.90 -6.95
C ASP A 142 9.60 19.17 -5.95
N PHE A 143 9.03 18.53 -4.92
CA PHE A 143 9.82 17.70 -3.99
C PHE A 143 10.52 16.54 -4.73
N CYS A 144 9.79 15.77 -5.53
CA CYS A 144 10.34 14.64 -6.29
C CYS A 144 11.46 15.10 -7.25
N HIS A 145 11.24 16.21 -7.94
CA HIS A 145 12.19 16.74 -8.92
C HIS A 145 13.36 17.54 -8.32
N LYS A 146 13.43 17.71 -6.99
CA LYS A 146 14.59 18.22 -6.25
C LYS A 146 15.45 17.12 -5.64
N ILE A 147 15.01 15.86 -5.65
CA ILE A 147 15.81 14.73 -5.18
C ILE A 147 16.95 14.50 -6.17
N TRP A 148 18.18 14.58 -5.65
CA TRP A 148 19.40 14.40 -6.43
C TRP A 148 20.04 13.05 -6.21
N ASP A 149 20.07 12.58 -4.96
CA ASP A 149 20.65 11.29 -4.60
C ASP A 149 19.94 10.67 -3.40
N VAL A 150 20.22 9.38 -3.15
CA VAL A 150 19.67 8.58 -2.05
C VAL A 150 20.82 7.94 -1.28
N ARG A 151 20.77 8.07 0.04
CA ARG A 151 21.74 7.47 0.95
C ARG A 151 21.27 6.07 1.37
N LEU A 152 21.93 5.06 0.87
CA LEU A 152 21.70 3.67 1.21
C LEU A 152 22.93 3.11 1.92
N ASP A 153 22.72 2.09 2.74
CA ASP A 153 23.79 1.27 3.29
C ASP A 153 24.47 0.50 2.14
N ALA A 154 25.76 0.75 1.95
CA ALA A 154 26.53 0.17 0.84
C ALA A 154 26.66 -1.37 0.92
N ALA A 155 26.52 -1.96 2.11
CA ALA A 155 26.62 -3.40 2.29
C ALA A 155 25.32 -4.14 1.96
N THR A 156 24.18 -3.50 2.22
CA THR A 156 22.85 -4.12 2.06
C THR A 156 22.06 -3.55 0.89
N GLY A 157 22.38 -2.34 0.42
CA GLY A 157 21.58 -1.61 -0.57
C GLY A 157 20.27 -1.05 -0.01
N LEU A 158 20.01 -1.18 1.29
CA LEU A 158 18.79 -0.72 1.95
C LEU A 158 18.98 0.68 2.56
N PRO A 159 17.91 1.47 2.76
CA PRO A 159 17.96 2.66 3.60
C PRO A 159 18.37 2.32 5.02
N PHE A 160 19.03 3.26 5.71
CA PHE A 160 19.35 3.09 7.13
C PHE A 160 18.06 3.08 7.96
N PRO A 161 17.89 2.14 8.91
CA PRO A 161 16.66 1.96 9.68
C PRO A 161 16.12 3.23 10.35
N GLU A 162 17.04 4.09 10.85
CA GLU A 162 16.71 5.33 11.56
C GLU A 162 16.60 6.57 10.65
N LYS A 163 16.66 6.38 9.32
CA LYS A 163 16.67 7.48 8.35
C LYS A 163 15.61 7.32 7.28
N ALA A 164 14.35 7.24 7.70
CA ALA A 164 13.23 7.14 6.77
C ALA A 164 12.99 8.45 5.99
N GLY A 165 12.46 8.32 4.79
CA GLY A 165 12.01 9.44 3.97
C GLY A 165 13.09 10.50 3.72
N VAL A 166 12.78 11.76 4.05
CA VAL A 166 13.67 12.91 3.81
C VAL A 166 15.06 12.77 4.45
N LEU A 167 15.21 11.92 5.45
CA LEU A 167 16.49 11.69 6.13
C LEU A 167 17.50 10.92 5.25
N SER A 168 17.02 10.20 4.24
CA SER A 168 17.85 9.45 3.30
C SER A 168 17.97 10.09 1.92
N TYR A 169 17.30 11.22 1.66
CA TYR A 169 17.45 11.94 0.41
C TYR A 169 18.53 13.02 0.46
N GLU A 170 19.20 13.23 -0.67
CA GLU A 170 19.98 14.44 -0.95
C GLU A 170 19.22 15.31 -1.93
N PHE A 171 19.11 16.61 -1.62
CA PHE A 171 18.34 17.56 -2.42
C PHE A 171 19.23 18.55 -3.14
N ARG A 172 18.75 19.03 -4.29
CA ARG A 172 19.26 20.23 -4.96
C ARG A 172 18.17 21.28 -5.04
N ARG A 173 18.06 22.09 -3.97
CA ARG A 173 17.14 23.21 -3.88
C ARG A 173 17.91 24.49 -4.25
N PRO A 174 17.58 25.16 -5.38
CA PRO A 174 18.35 26.31 -5.85
C PRO A 174 18.12 27.55 -4.99
N PHE A 175 19.03 28.52 -5.11
CA PHE A 175 18.84 29.86 -4.57
C PHE A 175 17.88 30.68 -5.44
N LYS A 176 17.33 31.76 -4.88
CA LYS A 176 16.39 32.64 -5.58
C LYS A 176 16.98 33.11 -6.92
N GLY A 177 16.18 33.00 -7.97
CA GLY A 177 16.55 33.36 -9.33
C GLY A 177 17.10 32.21 -10.18
N HIS A 178 17.25 31.03 -9.58
CA HIS A 178 17.65 29.80 -10.26
C HIS A 178 16.52 28.79 -10.21
N GLN A 179 16.49 27.88 -11.18
CA GLN A 179 15.55 26.78 -11.28
C GLN A 179 16.33 25.49 -11.54
N PHE A 180 15.98 24.41 -10.85
CA PHE A 180 16.60 23.11 -11.02
C PHE A 180 15.56 22.02 -10.89
N PHE A 181 15.49 21.13 -11.89
CA PHE A 181 14.64 19.94 -11.84
C PHE A 181 15.43 18.70 -12.30
N ALA A 182 15.49 17.68 -11.46
CA ALA A 182 16.02 16.39 -11.86
C ALA A 182 14.92 15.61 -12.62
N GLY A 183 15.24 15.08 -13.79
CA GLY A 183 14.30 14.34 -14.64
C GLY A 183 14.92 13.12 -15.31
N PRO A 184 14.08 12.22 -15.86
CA PRO A 184 14.54 10.99 -16.51
C PRO A 184 14.94 11.18 -17.98
N LEU A 185 14.73 12.36 -18.57
CA LEU A 185 15.05 12.67 -19.97
C LEU A 185 16.43 13.31 -20.09
N ASP A 186 17.22 12.87 -21.06
CA ASP A 186 18.59 13.30 -21.27
C ASP A 186 18.75 14.24 -22.50
N ASP A 187 17.64 14.62 -23.11
CA ASP A 187 17.55 15.48 -24.30
C ASP A 187 16.80 16.79 -24.06
N ILE A 188 16.63 17.17 -22.77
CA ILE A 188 16.00 18.44 -22.41
C ILE A 188 16.91 19.63 -22.77
N ALA A 189 16.26 20.75 -23.11
CA ALA A 189 16.98 21.97 -23.46
C ALA A 189 17.93 22.40 -22.35
N PRO A 190 19.13 22.88 -22.70
CA PRO A 190 20.08 23.35 -21.71
C PRO A 190 19.50 24.54 -20.95
N GLY A 191 19.41 24.33 -19.66
CA GLY A 191 18.96 25.28 -18.66
C GLY A 191 19.53 24.83 -17.34
N GLU A 192 18.75 24.92 -16.29
CA GLU A 192 19.11 24.37 -14.98
C GLU A 192 18.49 22.99 -14.74
N ASP A 193 17.70 22.48 -15.71
CA ASP A 193 17.17 21.13 -15.69
C ASP A 193 18.26 20.11 -15.98
N THR A 194 18.19 18.99 -15.31
CA THR A 194 19.27 18.01 -15.34
C THR A 194 18.75 16.59 -15.43
N TYR A 195 19.35 15.81 -16.33
CA TYR A 195 19.15 14.38 -16.35
C TYR A 195 19.63 13.73 -15.06
N SER A 196 18.78 12.91 -14.46
CA SER A 196 19.11 12.09 -13.31
C SER A 196 18.77 10.63 -13.56
N LYS A 197 19.80 9.78 -13.57
CA LYS A 197 19.63 8.32 -13.67
C LYS A 197 18.80 7.77 -12.49
N LEU A 198 18.88 8.43 -11.33
CA LEU A 198 18.13 8.03 -10.14
C LEU A 198 16.62 8.02 -10.38
N GLN A 199 16.10 8.93 -11.21
CA GLN A 199 14.67 9.02 -11.53
C GLN A 199 14.13 7.77 -12.26
N LYS A 200 15.00 6.93 -12.82
CA LYS A 200 14.69 5.64 -13.46
C LYS A 200 15.05 4.44 -12.59
N SER A 201 15.40 4.65 -11.34
CA SER A 201 15.96 3.63 -10.45
C SER A 201 15.04 3.38 -9.27
N SER A 202 14.84 2.12 -8.89
CA SER A 202 14.05 1.74 -7.71
C SER A 202 14.56 2.37 -6.41
N GLN A 203 15.86 2.69 -6.34
CA GLN A 203 16.46 3.38 -5.20
C GLN A 203 15.79 4.73 -4.90
N PHE A 204 15.21 5.39 -5.92
CA PHE A 204 14.44 6.61 -5.74
C PHE A 204 13.27 6.43 -4.76
N CYS A 205 12.62 5.27 -4.76
CA CYS A 205 11.46 4.97 -3.94
C CYS A 205 11.82 4.46 -2.53
N ALA A 206 13.06 3.95 -2.38
CA ALA A 206 13.51 3.21 -1.21
C ALA A 206 13.30 3.94 0.14
N PRO A 207 13.62 5.24 0.32
CA PRO A 207 13.54 5.90 1.62
C PRO A 207 12.14 5.94 2.24
N CYS A 208 11.09 5.96 1.42
CA CYS A 208 9.71 5.99 1.89
C CYS A 208 9.04 4.61 1.87
N HIS A 209 9.56 3.65 1.08
CA HIS A 209 9.03 2.30 0.93
C HIS A 209 9.89 1.22 1.60
N PHE A 210 10.60 1.62 2.64
CA PHE A 210 11.31 0.78 3.60
C PHE A 210 11.27 1.44 4.98
N GLY A 211 10.93 0.70 6.01
CA GLY A 211 10.83 1.25 7.36
C GLY A 211 11.02 0.18 8.43
N VAL A 212 11.90 0.47 9.37
CA VAL A 212 12.20 -0.38 10.52
C VAL A 212 11.84 0.38 11.79
N PHE A 213 11.04 -0.26 12.65
CA PHE A 213 10.64 0.28 13.94
C PHE A 213 11.07 -0.67 15.03
N TRP A 214 11.88 -0.20 15.99
CA TRP A 214 12.38 -1.02 17.10
C TRP A 214 13.05 -2.33 16.64
N GLY A 215 13.76 -2.29 15.51
CA GLY A 215 14.41 -3.47 14.92
C GLY A 215 13.49 -4.39 14.12
N THR A 216 12.18 -4.13 14.09
CA THR A 216 11.22 -4.87 13.25
C THR A 216 11.05 -4.18 11.91
N VAL A 217 11.25 -4.91 10.80
CA VAL A 217 11.00 -4.43 9.45
C VAL A 217 9.50 -4.42 9.20
N VAL A 218 8.89 -3.22 9.27
CA VAL A 218 7.44 -3.02 9.15
C VAL A 218 7.03 -2.79 7.70
N TYR A 219 7.67 -1.87 7.00
CA TYR A 219 7.51 -1.59 5.57
C TYR A 219 8.71 -2.14 4.83
N ASP A 220 8.52 -2.86 3.72
CA ASP A 220 9.64 -3.53 3.05
C ASP A 220 9.48 -3.68 1.52
N SER A 221 8.58 -2.91 0.88
CA SER A 221 8.35 -3.08 -0.56
C SER A 221 9.64 -2.98 -1.38
N TYR A 222 10.53 -2.05 -1.00
CA TYR A 222 11.82 -1.90 -1.67
C TYR A 222 12.77 -3.08 -1.36
N GLY A 223 12.87 -3.52 -0.09
CA GLY A 223 13.73 -4.63 0.27
C GLY A 223 13.23 -5.97 -0.28
N GLU A 224 11.91 -6.18 -0.32
CA GLU A 224 11.30 -7.34 -0.98
C GLU A 224 11.63 -7.37 -2.47
N TRP A 225 11.52 -6.22 -3.17
CA TRP A 225 11.93 -6.08 -4.56
C TRP A 225 13.44 -6.35 -4.73
N LEU A 226 14.27 -5.77 -3.87
CA LEU A 226 15.73 -5.92 -3.94
C LEU A 226 16.17 -7.38 -3.83
N ARG A 227 15.46 -8.20 -3.05
CA ARG A 227 15.70 -9.64 -2.90
C ARG A 227 15.01 -10.50 -3.95
N SER A 228 14.17 -9.92 -4.80
CA SER A 228 13.43 -10.65 -5.83
C SER A 228 14.23 -10.78 -7.14
N PRO A 229 13.85 -11.69 -8.04
CA PRO A 229 14.41 -11.76 -9.38
C PRO A 229 14.19 -10.49 -10.22
N TYR A 230 13.25 -9.64 -9.83
CA TYR A 230 12.97 -8.37 -10.52
C TYR A 230 14.06 -7.32 -10.33
N SER A 231 14.92 -7.45 -9.32
CA SER A 231 16.07 -6.55 -9.13
C SER A 231 17.29 -6.95 -9.98
N ALA A 232 17.23 -8.09 -10.67
CA ALA A 232 18.37 -8.63 -11.44
C ALA A 232 18.77 -7.68 -12.57
N GLU A 233 20.08 -7.46 -12.72
CA GLU A 233 20.63 -6.62 -13.77
C GLU A 233 20.32 -7.19 -15.18
N GLY A 234 19.91 -6.33 -16.08
CA GLY A 234 19.63 -6.65 -17.49
C GLY A 234 18.20 -7.14 -17.78
N ASN A 235 17.63 -8.01 -16.95
CA ASN A 235 16.29 -8.58 -17.17
C ASN A 235 15.28 -8.20 -16.07
N GLY A 236 15.70 -7.41 -15.11
CA GLY A 236 14.85 -6.93 -14.04
C GLY A 236 13.87 -5.86 -14.47
N LYS A 237 13.00 -5.49 -13.54
CA LYS A 237 12.09 -4.36 -13.67
C LYS A 237 12.22 -3.47 -12.45
N THR A 238 12.30 -2.18 -12.67
CA THR A 238 12.28 -1.19 -11.60
C THR A 238 10.87 -0.96 -11.06
N CYS A 239 10.76 -0.25 -9.95
CA CYS A 239 9.45 0.19 -9.43
C CYS A 239 8.71 1.01 -10.49
N GLN A 240 9.44 1.88 -11.20
CA GLN A 240 8.89 2.75 -12.23
C GLN A 240 8.33 1.96 -13.43
N ASP A 241 8.93 0.83 -13.81
CA ASP A 241 8.45 0.02 -14.94
C ASP A 241 7.03 -0.51 -14.73
N CYS A 242 6.61 -0.70 -13.48
CA CYS A 242 5.27 -1.17 -13.12
C CYS A 242 4.36 -0.05 -12.61
N HIS A 243 4.88 0.86 -11.79
CA HIS A 243 4.09 1.92 -11.15
C HIS A 243 4.10 3.24 -11.91
N MET A 244 5.01 3.44 -12.85
CA MET A 244 5.09 4.60 -13.73
C MET A 244 5.30 4.16 -15.19
N PRO A 245 4.43 3.29 -15.75
CA PRO A 245 4.57 2.82 -17.13
C PRO A 245 4.44 3.98 -18.12
N GLY A 246 4.75 3.74 -19.39
CA GLY A 246 4.53 4.73 -20.44
C GLY A 246 3.09 5.24 -20.43
N SER A 247 2.90 6.56 -20.38
CA SER A 247 1.58 7.20 -20.28
C SER A 247 0.76 7.09 -21.57
N GLY A 248 1.41 6.81 -22.71
CA GLY A 248 0.79 6.87 -24.02
C GLY A 248 0.60 8.30 -24.58
N ALA A 249 0.97 9.34 -23.80
CA ALA A 249 0.90 10.73 -24.23
C ALA A 249 2.12 11.09 -25.11
N GLU A 250 1.94 11.97 -26.09
CA GLU A 250 3.04 12.54 -26.89
C GLU A 250 3.66 13.80 -26.26
N LEU A 251 3.03 14.33 -25.22
CA LEU A 251 3.44 15.57 -24.56
C LEU A 251 3.46 15.37 -23.04
N PHE A 252 4.45 15.87 -22.36
CA PHE A 252 4.47 16.00 -20.87
C PHE A 252 4.23 17.44 -20.40
N ALA A 253 4.22 18.40 -21.35
CA ALA A 253 3.87 19.79 -21.10
C ALA A 253 3.01 20.31 -22.25
N ARG A 254 2.20 21.33 -21.99
CA ARG A 254 1.35 21.94 -23.02
C ARG A 254 2.20 22.51 -24.15
N ALA A 255 1.78 22.28 -25.41
CA ALA A 255 2.50 22.72 -26.59
C ALA A 255 2.70 24.24 -26.63
N GLU A 256 1.71 25.03 -26.22
CA GLU A 256 1.77 26.49 -26.15
C GLU A 256 2.70 27.02 -25.03
N LYS A 257 3.18 26.13 -24.17
CA LYS A 257 4.18 26.40 -23.13
C LYS A 257 5.56 25.81 -23.49
N GLY A 258 5.76 25.41 -24.74
CA GLY A 258 7.01 24.86 -25.20
C GLY A 258 7.12 23.34 -25.12
N GLY A 259 6.01 22.64 -24.86
CA GLY A 259 5.97 21.17 -24.88
C GLY A 259 6.31 20.61 -26.26
N LEU A 260 7.31 19.72 -26.30
CA LEU A 260 7.73 19.04 -27.52
C LEU A 260 7.11 17.66 -27.62
N LYS A 261 6.72 17.27 -28.82
CA LYS A 261 6.25 15.89 -29.09
C LYS A 261 7.38 14.89 -28.92
N ARG A 262 7.08 13.80 -28.23
CA ARG A 262 7.99 12.69 -27.94
C ARG A 262 7.36 11.35 -28.26
N ASP A 263 8.18 10.31 -28.35
CA ASP A 263 7.68 8.94 -28.36
C ASP A 263 6.87 8.70 -27.07
N PRO A 264 5.58 8.32 -27.14
CA PRO A 264 4.72 8.06 -26.00
C PRO A 264 5.28 7.07 -24.98
N LYS A 265 6.19 6.18 -25.40
CA LYS A 265 6.85 5.22 -24.51
C LYS A 265 7.90 5.87 -23.59
N THR A 266 8.38 7.07 -23.92
CA THR A 266 9.40 7.78 -23.14
C THR A 266 8.80 8.69 -22.08
N ILE A 267 7.50 8.97 -22.17
CA ILE A 267 6.77 9.78 -21.18
C ILE A 267 6.13 8.82 -20.18
N VAL A 268 6.60 8.86 -18.95
CA VAL A 268 6.12 7.99 -17.88
C VAL A 268 4.86 8.54 -17.21
N SER A 269 3.98 7.66 -16.79
CA SER A 269 2.77 8.01 -16.05
C SER A 269 3.13 8.43 -14.61
N HIS A 270 2.41 9.42 -14.09
CA HIS A 270 2.48 9.89 -12.71
C HIS A 270 1.29 9.44 -11.86
N ARG A 271 0.51 8.46 -12.34
CA ARG A 271 -0.62 7.89 -11.58
C ARG A 271 -0.17 6.99 -10.43
N MET A 272 1.01 6.42 -10.54
CA MET A 272 1.62 5.53 -9.53
C MET A 272 0.61 4.60 -8.86
N PRO A 273 -0.09 3.71 -9.62
CA PRO A 273 -1.16 2.87 -9.11
C PRO A 273 -0.69 2.02 -7.93
N GLY A 274 -1.56 1.85 -6.94
CA GLY A 274 -1.25 1.13 -5.71
C GLY A 274 -2.49 0.46 -5.11
N ALA A 275 -2.58 0.44 -3.79
CA ALA A 275 -3.59 -0.29 -3.00
C ALA A 275 -5.07 0.12 -3.23
N ARG A 276 -5.36 1.04 -4.15
CA ARG A 276 -6.71 1.46 -4.55
C ARG A 276 -7.01 1.18 -6.01
N ASP A 277 -5.97 0.87 -6.79
CA ASP A 277 -6.11 0.64 -8.22
C ASP A 277 -6.59 -0.79 -8.47
N LEU A 278 -7.79 -0.91 -9.04
CA LEU A 278 -8.43 -2.20 -9.27
C LEU A 278 -7.71 -3.01 -10.36
N ASP A 279 -7.18 -2.34 -11.37
CA ASP A 279 -6.51 -3.03 -12.47
C ASP A 279 -5.15 -3.58 -12.01
N LEU A 280 -4.41 -2.79 -11.20
CA LEU A 280 -3.16 -3.27 -10.60
C LEU A 280 -3.42 -4.48 -9.67
N LEU A 281 -4.41 -4.39 -8.79
CA LEU A 281 -4.71 -5.46 -7.83
C LEU A 281 -5.20 -6.73 -8.52
N ARG A 282 -6.05 -6.64 -9.55
CA ARG A 282 -6.56 -7.77 -10.34
C ARG A 282 -5.49 -8.42 -11.22
N ASN A 283 -4.40 -7.71 -11.47
CA ASN A 283 -3.27 -8.22 -12.25
C ASN A 283 -2.05 -8.58 -11.38
N ALA A 284 -2.20 -8.64 -10.05
CA ALA A 284 -1.06 -8.89 -9.16
C ALA A 284 -0.70 -10.38 -9.02
N VAL A 285 -1.70 -11.24 -9.00
CA VAL A 285 -1.56 -12.69 -8.77
C VAL A 285 -2.45 -13.48 -9.71
N SER A 286 -2.26 -14.80 -9.78
CA SER A 286 -3.14 -15.72 -10.49
C SER A 286 -3.76 -16.71 -9.49
N LEU A 287 -5.07 -16.98 -9.61
CA LEU A 287 -5.80 -17.98 -8.83
C LEU A 287 -6.30 -19.10 -9.75
N SER A 288 -6.02 -20.34 -9.40
CA SER A 288 -6.66 -21.52 -10.00
C SER A 288 -7.37 -22.37 -8.98
N LEU A 289 -8.44 -23.04 -9.43
CA LEU A 289 -9.33 -23.85 -8.63
C LEU A 289 -9.59 -25.18 -9.34
N GLU A 290 -9.35 -26.28 -8.64
CA GLU A 290 -9.66 -27.63 -9.09
C GLU A 290 -10.55 -28.32 -8.07
N ALA A 291 -11.46 -29.16 -8.52
CA ALA A 291 -12.27 -29.96 -7.63
C ALA A 291 -12.52 -31.35 -8.23
N GLU A 292 -12.57 -32.36 -7.36
CA GLU A 292 -12.82 -33.75 -7.74
C GLU A 292 -13.67 -34.47 -6.68
N PRO A 293 -14.47 -35.44 -7.09
CA PRO A 293 -15.09 -36.36 -6.15
C PRO A 293 -14.03 -37.17 -5.40
N ALA A 294 -14.22 -37.33 -4.09
CA ALA A 294 -13.40 -38.15 -3.23
C ALA A 294 -14.26 -39.11 -2.40
N PRO A 295 -13.71 -40.22 -1.90
CA PRO A 295 -14.51 -41.17 -1.10
C PRO A 295 -15.18 -40.54 0.10
N GLU A 296 -14.59 -39.51 0.65
CA GLU A 296 -15.05 -38.82 1.86
C GLU A 296 -15.89 -37.56 1.58
N GLY A 297 -16.01 -37.14 0.31
CA GLY A 297 -16.70 -35.90 -0.05
C GLY A 297 -16.23 -35.31 -1.38
N ILE A 298 -16.02 -33.99 -1.40
CA ILE A 298 -15.49 -33.27 -2.55
C ILE A 298 -14.15 -32.65 -2.14
N ARG A 299 -13.08 -33.07 -2.82
CA ARG A 299 -11.76 -32.49 -2.64
C ARG A 299 -11.63 -31.27 -3.54
N VAL A 300 -11.23 -30.15 -2.95
CA VAL A 300 -11.02 -28.88 -3.64
C VAL A 300 -9.58 -28.46 -3.43
N ARG A 301 -8.90 -28.09 -4.51
CA ARG A 301 -7.54 -27.55 -4.46
C ARG A 301 -7.54 -26.15 -5.02
N THR A 302 -6.92 -25.24 -4.30
CA THR A 302 -6.64 -23.88 -4.75
C THR A 302 -5.15 -23.71 -4.95
N LYS A 303 -4.76 -22.91 -5.95
CA LYS A 303 -3.38 -22.51 -6.17
C LYS A 303 -3.35 -21.02 -6.46
N ILE A 304 -2.56 -20.25 -5.69
CA ILE A 304 -2.34 -18.84 -5.87
C ILE A 304 -0.86 -18.63 -6.18
N VAL A 305 -0.57 -17.87 -7.22
CA VAL A 305 0.80 -17.58 -7.66
C VAL A 305 1.00 -16.08 -7.70
N ASN A 306 2.05 -15.59 -7.05
CA ASN A 306 2.52 -14.22 -7.25
C ASN A 306 3.42 -14.19 -8.51
N ASP A 307 2.82 -14.16 -9.67
CA ASP A 307 3.51 -14.26 -10.97
C ASP A 307 3.73 -12.93 -11.66
N ARG A 308 3.22 -11.81 -11.10
CA ARG A 308 3.22 -10.50 -11.75
C ARG A 308 3.74 -9.35 -10.90
N THR A 309 4.14 -9.59 -9.65
CA THR A 309 4.70 -8.53 -8.80
C THR A 309 6.14 -8.81 -8.40
N GLY A 310 6.94 -7.76 -8.29
CA GLY A 310 8.34 -7.84 -7.91
C GLY A 310 8.59 -7.81 -6.40
N HIS A 311 7.55 -7.83 -5.60
CA HIS A 311 7.59 -7.78 -4.13
C HIS A 311 6.53 -8.74 -3.56
N HIS A 312 6.43 -8.85 -2.26
CA HIS A 312 5.39 -9.67 -1.63
C HIS A 312 3.98 -9.14 -1.94
N VAL A 313 3.00 -10.02 -1.91
CA VAL A 313 1.57 -9.68 -2.02
C VAL A 313 0.84 -10.23 -0.79
N PRO A 314 0.23 -9.34 0.03
CA PRO A 314 0.34 -7.89 0.01
C PRO A 314 1.72 -7.40 0.49
N THR A 315 2.04 -6.14 0.23
CA THR A 315 3.29 -5.52 0.67
C THR A 315 3.05 -4.23 1.45
N ASP A 316 4.12 -3.64 1.95
CA ASP A 316 4.19 -2.37 2.65
C ASP A 316 3.47 -2.42 4.00
N SER A 317 2.39 -1.67 4.20
CA SER A 317 1.67 -1.59 5.47
C SER A 317 1.23 -2.97 5.99
N PRO A 318 1.59 -3.35 7.24
CA PRO A 318 1.22 -4.63 7.84
C PRO A 318 -0.27 -4.73 8.16
N LEU A 319 -1.04 -3.67 7.95
CA LEU A 319 -2.49 -3.70 8.07
C LEU A 319 -3.16 -4.42 6.91
N ARG A 320 -2.50 -4.44 5.74
CA ARG A 320 -3.01 -5.04 4.50
C ARG A 320 -2.91 -6.55 4.55
N HIS A 321 -3.95 -7.24 4.08
CA HIS A 321 -3.94 -8.69 3.98
C HIS A 321 -4.86 -9.18 2.87
N LEU A 322 -4.57 -10.41 2.38
CA LEU A 322 -5.47 -11.11 1.48
C LEU A 322 -6.27 -12.15 2.25
N ILE A 323 -7.51 -12.37 1.80
CA ILE A 323 -8.43 -13.37 2.34
C ILE A 323 -8.90 -14.22 1.16
N LEU A 324 -8.50 -15.49 1.13
CA LEU A 324 -9.08 -16.48 0.23
C LEU A 324 -10.30 -17.09 0.92
N VAL A 325 -11.46 -16.99 0.30
CA VAL A 325 -12.69 -17.64 0.74
C VAL A 325 -13.03 -18.73 -0.25
N VAL A 326 -13.29 -19.96 0.23
CA VAL A 326 -13.66 -21.11 -0.60
C VAL A 326 -15.02 -21.63 -0.15
N ARG A 327 -15.98 -21.72 -1.07
CA ARG A 327 -17.36 -22.19 -0.77
C ARG A 327 -17.80 -23.22 -1.77
N ALA A 328 -18.60 -24.16 -1.32
CA ALA A 328 -19.19 -25.20 -2.15
C ALA A 328 -20.71 -25.24 -1.97
N TYR A 329 -21.45 -25.34 -3.07
CA TYR A 329 -22.93 -25.33 -3.09
C TYR A 329 -23.42 -26.54 -3.83
N GLY A 330 -24.25 -27.36 -3.19
CA GLY A 330 -24.92 -28.51 -3.81
C GLY A 330 -26.28 -28.12 -4.37
N GLY A 331 -26.63 -28.61 -5.57
CA GLY A 331 -27.94 -28.41 -6.16
C GLY A 331 -29.04 -28.95 -5.23
N GLY A 332 -29.87 -28.05 -4.68
CA GLY A 332 -30.94 -28.40 -3.72
C GLY A 332 -30.50 -28.59 -2.26
N ALA A 333 -29.20 -28.72 -1.97
CA ALA A 333 -28.66 -28.91 -0.61
C ALA A 333 -28.18 -27.62 0.07
N GLY A 334 -28.13 -26.51 -0.68
CA GLY A 334 -27.56 -25.25 -0.19
C GLY A 334 -26.02 -25.29 -0.09
N GLU A 335 -25.44 -24.56 0.85
CA GLU A 335 -24.01 -24.55 1.09
C GLU A 335 -23.56 -25.85 1.79
N LEU A 336 -22.47 -26.42 1.26
CA LEU A 336 -21.91 -27.68 1.77
C LEU A 336 -20.91 -27.39 2.89
N SER A 337 -20.95 -28.23 3.94
CA SER A 337 -20.06 -28.05 5.09
C SER A 337 -18.64 -28.50 4.81
N LEU A 338 -17.65 -27.76 5.32
CA LEU A 338 -16.26 -28.17 5.34
C LEU A 338 -16.06 -29.33 6.31
N LYS A 339 -15.43 -30.41 5.86
CA LYS A 339 -15.04 -31.58 6.68
C LYS A 339 -13.59 -31.46 7.16
N ALA A 340 -12.71 -31.00 6.28
CA ALA A 340 -11.30 -30.78 6.57
C ALA A 340 -10.71 -29.66 5.69
N GLY A 341 -9.78 -28.91 6.22
CA GLY A 341 -9.14 -27.79 5.56
C GLY A 341 -9.00 -26.57 6.47
N PRO A 342 -8.27 -25.57 6.06
CA PRO A 342 -8.09 -24.34 6.85
C PRO A 342 -9.40 -23.52 6.90
N VAL A 343 -9.56 -22.83 8.04
CA VAL A 343 -10.65 -21.86 8.25
C VAL A 343 -10.08 -20.50 8.57
N LEU A 344 -10.81 -19.46 8.21
CA LEU A 344 -10.42 -18.09 8.44
C LEU A 344 -10.46 -17.73 9.93
N PRO A 345 -9.43 -17.07 10.47
CA PRO A 345 -9.32 -16.73 11.87
C PRO A 345 -10.32 -15.65 12.30
N GLU A 346 -10.54 -15.55 13.60
CA GLU A 346 -11.51 -14.62 14.21
C GLU A 346 -11.30 -13.16 13.81
N TRP A 347 -10.05 -12.71 13.68
CA TRP A 347 -9.75 -11.34 13.29
C TRP A 347 -10.13 -10.97 11.84
N CYS A 348 -10.57 -11.95 11.02
CA CYS A 348 -11.21 -11.69 9.72
C CYS A 348 -12.63 -11.11 9.84
N GLY A 349 -13.14 -11.01 11.07
CA GLY A 349 -14.46 -10.46 11.40
C GLY A 349 -15.51 -11.55 11.64
N SER A 350 -16.24 -11.42 12.76
CA SER A 350 -17.33 -12.33 13.16
C SER A 350 -18.67 -11.71 12.80
N GLY A 351 -19.54 -12.45 12.11
CA GLY A 351 -20.86 -12.00 11.71
C GLY A 351 -21.26 -12.36 10.29
N ASN A 352 -22.06 -11.53 9.65
CA ASN A 352 -22.55 -11.79 8.30
C ASN A 352 -21.44 -11.59 7.26
N PRO A 353 -21.16 -12.57 6.39
CA PRO A 353 -20.18 -12.45 5.31
C PRO A 353 -20.47 -11.31 4.32
N ALA A 354 -21.74 -10.95 4.12
CA ALA A 354 -22.09 -9.80 3.27
C ALA A 354 -21.56 -8.45 3.78
N ASP A 355 -21.28 -8.39 5.10
CA ASP A 355 -20.70 -7.21 5.75
C ASP A 355 -19.17 -7.29 5.87
N GLY A 356 -18.54 -8.25 5.16
CA GLY A 356 -17.10 -8.47 5.20
C GLY A 356 -16.63 -9.23 6.45
N ASN A 357 -17.47 -10.05 7.07
CA ASN A 357 -17.12 -10.88 8.22
C ASN A 357 -16.94 -12.33 7.76
N TYR A 358 -15.69 -12.81 7.77
CA TYR A 358 -15.36 -14.11 7.16
C TYR A 358 -14.82 -15.14 8.16
N ALA A 359 -14.73 -14.82 9.45
CA ALA A 359 -14.24 -15.75 10.47
C ALA A 359 -15.01 -17.07 10.45
N GLY A 360 -14.30 -18.20 10.51
CA GLY A 360 -14.87 -19.54 10.49
C GLY A 360 -15.22 -20.07 9.10
N LEU A 361 -15.24 -19.26 8.05
CA LEU A 361 -15.43 -19.76 6.68
C LEU A 361 -14.18 -20.51 6.20
N PRO A 362 -14.37 -21.51 5.30
CA PRO A 362 -13.25 -22.18 4.65
C PRO A 362 -12.39 -21.18 3.89
N GLY A 363 -11.07 -21.18 4.14
CA GLY A 363 -10.21 -20.20 3.50
C GLY A 363 -8.81 -20.09 4.10
N LYS A 364 -8.01 -19.18 3.55
CA LYS A 364 -6.64 -18.87 3.97
C LYS A 364 -6.41 -17.38 4.01
N VAL A 365 -5.43 -16.95 4.78
CA VAL A 365 -5.00 -15.55 4.86
C VAL A 365 -3.55 -15.39 4.44
N PHE A 366 -3.24 -14.26 3.79
CA PHE A 366 -1.88 -13.86 3.43
C PHE A 366 -1.62 -12.51 4.07
N VAL A 367 -0.76 -12.49 5.10
CA VAL A 367 -0.60 -11.35 6.00
C VAL A 367 0.80 -11.34 6.62
N LYS A 368 1.33 -10.15 6.86
CA LYS A 368 2.39 -9.91 7.83
C LYS A 368 1.72 -9.39 9.10
N MET A 369 1.61 -10.23 10.12
CA MET A 369 0.93 -9.91 11.37
C MET A 369 1.94 -9.53 12.43
N LEU A 370 1.73 -8.38 13.03
CA LEU A 370 2.52 -7.88 14.15
C LEU A 370 1.77 -8.06 15.48
N GLU A 371 2.53 -8.36 16.51
CA GLU A 371 2.10 -8.30 17.90
C GLU A 371 2.84 -7.17 18.61
N GLU A 372 2.12 -6.33 19.32
CA GLU A 372 2.69 -5.28 20.15
C GLU A 372 3.18 -5.90 21.48
N MET A 373 4.47 -5.68 21.81
CA MET A 373 5.16 -6.46 22.86
C MET A 373 4.78 -6.05 24.28
N TRP A 374 4.27 -4.85 24.50
CA TRP A 374 3.90 -4.37 25.84
C TRP A 374 2.53 -4.87 26.28
N THR A 375 1.58 -4.91 25.36
CA THR A 375 0.17 -5.26 25.60
C THR A 375 -0.19 -6.66 25.15
N GLY A 376 0.62 -7.26 24.24
CA GLY A 376 0.32 -8.54 23.60
C GLY A 376 -0.81 -8.47 22.55
N VAL A 377 -1.22 -7.28 22.15
CA VAL A 377 -2.27 -7.12 21.13
C VAL A 377 -1.78 -7.62 19.78
N SER A 378 -2.51 -8.56 19.18
CA SER A 378 -2.26 -9.13 17.86
C SER A 378 -3.60 -9.44 17.15
N PRO A 379 -3.78 -9.02 15.90
CA PRO A 379 -2.93 -8.12 15.12
C PRO A 379 -2.90 -6.70 15.69
N THR A 380 -1.71 -6.09 15.74
CA THR A 380 -1.59 -4.70 16.16
C THR A 380 -1.49 -3.76 14.96
N ALA A 381 -1.98 -2.53 15.15
CA ALA A 381 -1.79 -1.40 14.24
C ALA A 381 -0.82 -0.34 14.81
N ALA A 382 -0.39 -0.48 16.07
CA ALA A 382 0.53 0.44 16.74
C ALA A 382 2.00 0.02 16.50
N TYR A 383 2.39 -0.05 15.22
CA TYR A 383 3.72 -0.51 14.80
C TYR A 383 4.86 0.49 15.11
N TRP A 384 4.54 1.67 15.59
CA TRP A 384 5.51 2.61 16.16
C TRP A 384 5.96 2.25 17.58
N ASN A 385 5.28 1.29 18.22
CA ASN A 385 5.70 0.66 19.48
C ASN A 385 6.57 -0.57 19.19
N PRO A 386 7.29 -1.12 20.20
CA PRO A 386 8.00 -2.37 20.02
C PRO A 386 7.07 -3.50 19.59
N THR A 387 7.35 -4.09 18.44
CA THR A 387 6.56 -5.18 17.86
C THR A 387 7.44 -6.36 17.49
N ARG A 388 6.81 -7.52 17.30
CA ARG A 388 7.40 -8.68 16.64
C ARG A 388 6.49 -9.22 15.56
N ILE A 389 7.06 -9.82 14.53
CA ILE A 389 6.30 -10.54 13.50
C ILE A 389 5.91 -11.90 14.08
N VAL A 390 4.60 -12.16 14.23
CA VAL A 390 4.06 -13.43 14.72
C VAL A 390 3.58 -14.33 13.60
N MET A 391 3.32 -13.77 12.43
CA MET A 391 2.94 -14.51 11.22
C MET A 391 3.38 -13.73 9.99
N ASP A 392 3.99 -14.40 9.01
CA ASP A 392 4.19 -13.88 7.67
C ASP A 392 3.86 -14.98 6.65
N THR A 393 2.70 -14.85 6.03
CA THR A 393 2.18 -15.78 5.02
C THR A 393 2.00 -15.09 3.68
N ARG A 394 2.56 -13.89 3.50
CA ARG A 394 2.51 -13.16 2.23
C ARG A 394 3.24 -13.93 1.14
N LEU A 395 2.81 -13.73 -0.09
CA LEU A 395 3.40 -14.42 -1.25
C LEU A 395 4.59 -13.62 -1.80
N GLU A 396 5.79 -14.17 -1.70
CA GLU A 396 6.99 -13.61 -2.37
C GLU A 396 6.82 -13.62 -3.90
N ALA A 397 7.63 -12.81 -4.59
CA ALA A 397 7.67 -12.83 -6.05
C ALA A 397 7.93 -14.25 -6.56
N TYR A 398 7.09 -14.71 -7.50
CA TYR A 398 7.06 -16.07 -8.06
C TYR A 398 6.72 -17.21 -7.08
N GLN A 399 6.41 -16.91 -5.84
CA GLN A 399 5.95 -17.93 -4.89
C GLN A 399 4.56 -18.44 -5.26
N THR A 400 4.38 -19.72 -5.03
CA THR A 400 3.09 -20.42 -5.13
C THR A 400 2.62 -20.85 -3.75
N ASP A 401 1.35 -20.56 -3.43
CA ASP A 401 0.65 -21.16 -2.30
C ASP A 401 -0.40 -22.14 -2.81
N SER A 402 -0.55 -23.27 -2.12
CA SER A 402 -1.58 -24.28 -2.39
C SER A 402 -2.43 -24.51 -1.16
N GLY A 403 -3.75 -24.66 -1.37
CA GLY A 403 -4.71 -25.00 -0.33
C GLY A 403 -5.49 -26.27 -0.71
N GLU A 404 -5.79 -27.10 0.26
CA GLU A 404 -6.69 -28.25 0.09
C GLU A 404 -7.85 -28.16 1.09
N PHE A 405 -9.06 -28.42 0.58
CA PHE A 405 -10.32 -28.40 1.33
C PHE A 405 -11.12 -29.65 1.00
N LEU A 406 -11.75 -30.25 1.99
CA LEU A 406 -12.67 -31.36 1.82
C LEU A 406 -14.06 -30.95 2.27
N PHE A 407 -15.01 -30.90 1.36
CA PHE A 407 -16.41 -30.59 1.65
C PHE A 407 -17.26 -31.86 1.70
N THR A 408 -18.40 -31.77 2.37
CA THR A 408 -19.42 -32.82 2.30
C THR A 408 -19.93 -32.98 0.85
N ALA A 409 -20.22 -34.20 0.43
CA ALA A 409 -20.86 -34.43 -0.86
C ALA A 409 -22.40 -34.33 -0.71
N PRO A 410 -23.12 -33.75 -1.68
CA PRO A 410 -24.56 -33.89 -1.75
C PRO A 410 -24.93 -35.32 -2.16
N GLY A 411 -26.15 -35.72 -1.92
CA GLY A 411 -26.63 -37.05 -2.35
C GLY A 411 -26.70 -37.23 -3.87
N SER A 412 -26.92 -36.16 -4.62
CA SER A 412 -26.94 -36.11 -6.09
C SER A 412 -27.00 -34.67 -6.57
N GLY A 413 -26.77 -34.46 -7.88
CA GLY A 413 -26.89 -33.18 -8.55
C GLY A 413 -25.55 -32.48 -8.73
N ASP A 414 -25.61 -31.29 -9.29
CA ASP A 414 -24.42 -30.50 -9.56
C ASP A 414 -23.90 -29.81 -8.29
N VAL A 415 -22.60 -29.73 -8.17
CA VAL A 415 -21.92 -28.97 -7.11
C VAL A 415 -21.10 -27.83 -7.73
N ARG A 416 -21.41 -26.62 -7.34
CA ARG A 416 -20.64 -25.42 -7.71
C ARG A 416 -19.68 -25.09 -6.58
N ILE A 417 -18.41 -25.00 -6.89
CA ILE A 417 -17.34 -24.58 -5.98
C ILE A 417 -16.84 -23.22 -6.45
N GLU A 418 -16.67 -22.30 -5.51
CA GLU A 418 -16.17 -20.95 -5.75
C GLU A 418 -14.98 -20.67 -4.85
N ALA A 419 -13.96 -20.01 -5.40
CA ALA A 419 -12.85 -19.46 -4.66
C ALA A 419 -12.74 -17.95 -5.00
N VAL A 420 -12.71 -17.10 -3.99
CA VAL A 420 -12.60 -15.66 -4.14
C VAL A 420 -11.43 -15.16 -3.31
N LEU A 421 -10.49 -14.48 -3.94
CA LEU A 421 -9.36 -13.82 -3.28
C LEU A 421 -9.67 -12.35 -3.12
N LEU A 422 -9.75 -11.90 -1.87
CA LEU A 422 -10.08 -10.55 -1.47
C LEU A 422 -8.84 -9.83 -0.97
N TYR A 423 -8.70 -8.55 -1.31
CA TYR A 423 -7.72 -7.63 -0.73
C TYR A 423 -8.42 -6.73 0.27
N ARG A 424 -7.96 -6.76 1.52
CA ARG A 424 -8.42 -5.92 2.62
C ARG A 424 -7.32 -4.98 3.08
N ARG A 425 -7.67 -3.71 3.22
CA ARG A 425 -6.70 -2.64 3.46
C ARG A 425 -6.31 -2.45 4.93
N ALA A 426 -7.13 -2.96 5.86
CA ALA A 426 -6.84 -2.98 7.29
C ALA A 426 -7.66 -4.04 8.00
N TYR A 427 -7.25 -4.46 9.20
CA TYR A 427 -8.00 -5.41 10.02
C TYR A 427 -9.41 -4.91 10.32
N LYS A 428 -10.39 -5.81 10.29
CA LYS A 428 -11.81 -5.49 10.46
C LYS A 428 -12.07 -4.67 11.72
N LYS A 429 -11.53 -5.12 12.85
CA LYS A 429 -11.68 -4.41 14.14
C LYS A 429 -11.12 -2.99 14.11
N LEU A 430 -9.97 -2.79 13.47
CA LEU A 430 -9.39 -1.46 13.33
C LEU A 430 -10.26 -0.57 12.44
N MET A 431 -10.78 -1.10 11.34
CA MET A 431 -11.68 -0.36 10.45
C MET A 431 -12.92 0.11 11.20
N GLU A 432 -13.53 -0.75 12.01
CA GLU A 432 -14.68 -0.42 12.85
C GLU A 432 -14.36 0.68 13.85
N LEU A 433 -13.24 0.56 14.58
CA LEU A 433 -12.78 1.57 15.56
C LEU A 433 -12.52 2.93 14.93
N LYS A 434 -11.93 2.94 13.72
CA LYS A 434 -11.58 4.17 12.99
C LYS A 434 -12.71 4.72 12.13
N GLY A 435 -13.80 3.97 11.97
CA GLY A 435 -14.90 4.33 11.08
C GLY A 435 -14.54 4.28 9.60
N TRP A 436 -13.56 3.45 9.22
CA TRP A 436 -13.16 3.25 7.82
C TRP A 436 -14.09 2.25 7.15
N ASN A 437 -14.80 2.68 6.12
CA ASN A 437 -15.89 1.90 5.50
C ASN A 437 -15.59 1.41 4.08
N GLU A 438 -14.30 1.36 3.68
CA GLU A 438 -13.98 0.86 2.35
C GLU A 438 -14.22 -0.65 2.26
N PRO A 439 -14.89 -1.11 1.20
CA PRO A 439 -15.15 -2.53 0.99
C PRO A 439 -13.86 -3.28 0.65
N ASP A 440 -13.91 -4.59 0.84
CA ASP A 440 -12.89 -5.49 0.33
C ASP A 440 -12.89 -5.47 -1.21
N ILE A 441 -11.70 -5.60 -1.80
CA ILE A 441 -11.53 -5.61 -3.25
C ILE A 441 -11.34 -7.05 -3.72
N VAL A 442 -12.18 -7.49 -4.66
CA VAL A 442 -11.99 -8.78 -5.34
C VAL A 442 -10.79 -8.65 -6.27
N MET A 443 -9.70 -9.36 -5.94
CA MET A 443 -8.51 -9.45 -6.78
C MET A 443 -8.68 -10.53 -7.84
N GLU A 444 -9.08 -11.72 -7.42
CA GLU A 444 -9.26 -12.87 -8.30
C GLU A 444 -10.49 -13.69 -7.86
N SER A 445 -11.07 -14.40 -8.82
CA SER A 445 -12.12 -15.35 -8.54
C SER A 445 -12.08 -16.52 -9.53
N ALA A 446 -12.36 -17.71 -9.03
CA ALA A 446 -12.46 -18.92 -9.84
C ALA A 446 -13.69 -19.75 -9.42
N ALA A 447 -14.31 -20.40 -10.38
CA ALA A 447 -15.43 -21.30 -10.09
C ALA A 447 -15.34 -22.56 -10.95
N VAL A 448 -15.75 -23.68 -10.38
CA VAL A 448 -15.86 -24.97 -11.07
C VAL A 448 -17.16 -25.67 -10.68
N THR A 449 -17.77 -26.37 -11.64
CA THR A 449 -18.97 -27.17 -11.39
C THR A 449 -18.67 -28.65 -11.63
N LEU A 450 -19.00 -29.48 -10.66
CA LEU A 450 -18.91 -30.92 -10.73
C LEU A 450 -20.29 -31.52 -10.88
N ASN A 451 -20.46 -32.47 -11.82
CA ASN A 451 -21.68 -33.26 -11.95
C ASN A 451 -21.60 -34.50 -11.01
N PHE A 452 -22.38 -34.50 -9.94
CA PHE A 452 -22.48 -35.60 -9.00
C PHE A 452 -23.65 -36.52 -9.38
N ASN A 453 -23.44 -37.33 -10.41
CA ASN A 453 -24.34 -38.42 -10.72
C ASN A 453 -23.71 -39.72 -10.14
N PHE A 454 -24.09 -40.12 -8.94
CA PHE A 454 -23.84 -41.48 -8.51
C PHE A 454 -24.67 -42.37 -9.44
N GLY A 455 -24.01 -42.95 -10.45
CA GLY A 455 -24.60 -44.03 -11.21
C GLY A 455 -25.06 -45.09 -10.22
N VAL A 456 -26.35 -45.32 -10.13
CA VAL A 456 -26.91 -46.47 -9.46
C VAL A 456 -26.26 -47.68 -10.13
N ARG A 457 -25.21 -48.24 -9.50
CA ARG A 457 -24.77 -49.60 -9.84
C ARG A 457 -25.92 -50.51 -9.43
N HIS A 458 -26.76 -50.87 -10.38
CA HIS A 458 -27.62 -52.02 -10.19
C HIS A 458 -26.71 -53.23 -9.94
N PRO A 459 -26.84 -53.93 -8.83
CA PRO A 459 -26.17 -55.22 -8.65
C PRO A 459 -26.78 -56.17 -9.67
N ASN A 460 -25.94 -56.70 -10.55
CA ASN A 460 -26.29 -57.86 -11.36
C ASN A 460 -26.37 -59.13 -10.49
#